data_bb7d5b45661e1cd1152008cb080d3e71
#
_entry.id   bb7d5b45661e1cd1152008cb080d3e71
#
_cell.length_a   1.000
_cell.length_b   1.000
_cell.length_c   1.000
_cell.angle_alpha   90.00
_cell.angle_beta   90.00
_cell.angle_gamma   90.00
#
_symmetry.space_group_name_H-M   'P 1'
#
loop_
_entity.id
_entity.type
_entity.pdbx_description
1 polymer ?
#
loop_
_entity_poly.entity_id
_entity_poly.type
_entity_poly.pdbx_seq_one_letter_code
_entity_poly.pdbx_strand_id
1 'polypeptide(L)'
;MVSSPMYDRVMTFAAQADLNAQLQSWDSEHKRVIDGFDQAIERVQHFQQHQGFTGKTGEALKAWADNTVARLEAKRSYYMGGIARYVAARQVIAQAAADARRLSPTLIDSKTAAMRDAAKVVLPYTPAIGIVAGVGPGLVANTVLSTGAAYVDGVEAQANAMREAAATEILERLNGGLNELSAGVNTLTQTGIS
;
A
#
# COMPACT_ATOMS: atom_id res chain seq x y z
N MET A 1 -1.75 15.13 -23.82
CA MET A 1 -1.30 14.49 -22.55
C MET A 1 -2.16 13.27 -22.33
N VAL A 2 -1.56 12.09 -22.21
CA VAL A 2 -2.31 10.85 -21.97
C VAL A 2 -2.72 10.84 -20.50
N SER A 3 -4.01 10.60 -20.20
CA SER A 3 -4.53 10.51 -18.85
C SER A 3 -4.12 9.20 -18.19
N SER A 4 -3.68 9.25 -16.92
CA SER A 4 -3.21 8.09 -16.16
C SER A 4 -3.81 8.06 -14.75
N PRO A 5 -5.13 7.96 -14.62
CA PRO A 5 -5.82 8.16 -13.34
C PRO A 5 -5.46 7.10 -12.29
N MET A 6 -5.22 5.84 -12.67
CA MET A 6 -4.85 4.79 -11.72
C MET A 6 -3.40 4.93 -11.27
N TYR A 7 -2.50 5.32 -12.19
CA TYR A 7 -1.13 5.66 -11.85
C TYR A 7 -1.07 6.83 -10.87
N ASP A 8 -1.78 7.91 -11.12
CA ASP A 8 -1.81 9.07 -10.25
C ASP A 8 -2.35 8.71 -8.86
N ARG A 9 -3.37 7.87 -8.82
CA ARG A 9 -3.97 7.36 -7.58
C ARG A 9 -2.99 6.51 -6.76
N VAL A 10 -2.28 5.58 -7.40
CA VAL A 10 -1.31 4.73 -6.70
C VAL A 10 -0.08 5.51 -6.25
N MET A 11 0.35 6.53 -7.00
CA MET A 11 1.46 7.40 -6.60
C MET A 11 1.08 8.30 -5.42
N THR A 12 -0.14 8.83 -5.38
CA THR A 12 -0.67 9.57 -4.24
C THR A 12 -0.71 8.69 -2.99
N PHE A 13 -1.19 7.46 -3.12
CA PHE A 13 -1.16 6.47 -2.04
C PHE A 13 0.28 6.22 -1.56
N ALA A 14 1.24 5.99 -2.46
CA ALA A 14 2.63 5.73 -2.10
C ALA A 14 3.27 6.89 -1.33
N ALA A 15 2.94 8.14 -1.69
CA ALA A 15 3.39 9.33 -0.97
C ALA A 15 2.80 9.41 0.46
N GLN A 16 1.52 9.09 0.62
CA GLN A 16 0.87 9.05 1.93
C GLN A 16 1.41 7.91 2.81
N ALA A 17 1.71 6.75 2.23
CA ALA A 17 2.30 5.62 2.94
C ALA A 17 3.67 5.97 3.54
N ASP A 18 4.48 6.79 2.87
CA ASP A 18 5.77 7.27 3.38
C ASP A 18 5.61 8.16 4.61
N LEU A 19 4.64 9.08 4.59
CA LEU A 19 4.34 9.93 5.74
C LEU A 19 3.92 9.10 6.96
N ASN A 20 3.10 8.09 6.75
CA ASN A 20 2.65 7.19 7.81
C ASN A 20 3.77 6.30 8.38
N ALA A 21 4.76 5.91 7.57
CA ALA A 21 5.92 5.14 8.02
C ALA A 21 6.80 5.90 9.01
N GLN A 22 6.78 7.25 8.99
CA GLN A 22 7.52 8.10 9.91
C GLN A 22 6.90 8.17 11.32
N LEU A 23 5.66 7.71 11.50
CA LEU A 23 4.98 7.71 12.80
C LEU A 23 5.38 6.48 13.64
N GLN A 24 6.67 6.37 13.99
CA GLN A 24 7.24 5.24 14.76
C GLN A 24 6.80 5.18 16.23
N SER A 25 6.03 6.14 16.74
CA SER A 25 5.58 6.18 18.14
C SER A 25 4.71 4.99 18.55
N TRP A 26 4.06 4.34 17.60
CA TRP A 26 3.15 3.21 17.84
C TRP A 26 3.83 1.98 18.42
N ASP A 27 5.05 1.66 18.00
CA ASP A 27 5.75 0.46 18.45
C ASP A 27 6.12 0.56 19.96
N SER A 28 6.49 1.76 20.41
CA SER A 28 6.77 2.02 21.83
C SER A 28 5.50 1.99 22.68
N GLU A 29 4.39 2.50 22.18
CA GLU A 29 3.09 2.44 22.88
C GLU A 29 2.58 1.00 23.03
N HIS A 30 2.66 0.20 21.96
CA HIS A 30 2.28 -1.21 22.03
C HIS A 30 3.11 -2.00 23.03
N LYS A 31 4.43 -1.79 23.03
CA LYS A 31 5.31 -2.40 24.01
C LYS A 31 4.91 -2.04 25.43
N ARG A 32 4.64 -0.75 25.70
CA ARG A 32 4.24 -0.27 27.03
C ARG A 32 2.94 -0.90 27.51
N VAL A 33 1.97 -1.13 26.60
CA VAL A 33 0.71 -1.81 26.96
C VAL A 33 0.96 -3.28 27.31
N ILE A 34 1.79 -3.99 26.56
CA ILE A 34 2.15 -5.38 26.85
C ILE A 34 2.88 -5.49 28.18
N ASP A 35 3.89 -4.64 28.39
CA ASP A 35 4.63 -4.58 29.67
C ASP A 35 3.68 -4.30 30.84
N GLY A 36 2.63 -3.50 30.62
CA GLY A 36 1.59 -3.25 31.63
C GLY A 36 0.76 -4.50 31.98
N PHE A 37 0.41 -5.33 31.00
CA PHE A 37 -0.24 -6.62 31.23
C PHE A 37 0.67 -7.57 32.02
N ASP A 38 1.93 -7.68 31.61
CA ASP A 38 2.90 -8.57 32.26
C ASP A 38 3.12 -8.17 33.72
N GLN A 39 3.27 -6.88 34.03
CA GLN A 39 3.38 -6.37 35.39
C GLN A 39 2.10 -6.61 36.20
N ALA A 40 0.92 -6.48 35.61
CA ALA A 40 -0.34 -6.75 36.31
C ALA A 40 -0.48 -8.23 36.67
N ILE A 41 -0.15 -9.13 35.76
CA ILE A 41 -0.14 -10.58 35.97
C ILE A 41 0.83 -10.94 37.11
N GLU A 42 2.05 -10.43 37.04
CA GLU A 42 3.10 -10.67 38.04
C GLU A 42 2.66 -10.21 39.45
N ARG A 43 2.03 -9.05 39.55
CA ARG A 43 1.51 -8.53 40.83
C ARG A 43 0.41 -9.41 41.42
N VAL A 44 -0.51 -9.93 40.61
CA VAL A 44 -1.57 -10.82 41.05
C VAL A 44 -0.99 -12.16 41.51
N GLN A 45 -0.04 -12.72 40.78
CA GLN A 45 0.66 -13.96 41.15
C GLN A 45 1.46 -13.79 42.45
N HIS A 46 2.17 -12.68 42.57
CA HIS A 46 2.89 -12.37 43.82
C HIS A 46 1.94 -12.24 45.00
N PHE A 47 0.80 -11.55 44.86
CA PHE A 47 -0.24 -11.50 45.88
C PHE A 47 -0.73 -12.89 46.26
N GLN A 48 -1.04 -13.74 45.29
CA GLN A 48 -1.51 -15.11 45.51
C GLN A 48 -0.52 -15.95 46.35
N GLN A 49 0.78 -15.76 46.14
CA GLN A 49 1.84 -16.48 46.85
C GLN A 49 2.05 -15.99 48.28
N HIS A 50 1.77 -14.71 48.59
CA HIS A 50 2.14 -14.06 49.83
C HIS A 50 0.94 -13.57 50.67
N GLN A 51 -0.29 -13.94 50.32
CA GLN A 51 -1.52 -13.44 50.96
C GLN A 51 -1.68 -13.81 52.41
N GLY A 52 -1.06 -14.89 52.89
CA GLY A 52 -1.09 -15.30 54.32
C GLY A 52 -2.43 -15.83 54.85
N PHE A 53 -3.50 -15.80 54.03
CA PHE A 53 -4.81 -16.30 54.41
C PHE A 53 -4.91 -17.83 54.25
N THR A 54 -5.59 -18.52 55.16
CA THR A 54 -5.80 -19.97 55.17
C THR A 54 -7.30 -20.32 55.21
N GLY A 55 -7.62 -21.59 54.97
CA GLY A 55 -9.00 -22.09 54.93
C GLY A 55 -9.82 -21.50 53.81
N LYS A 56 -11.14 -21.42 53.97
CA LYS A 56 -12.09 -20.98 52.91
C LYS A 56 -11.77 -19.60 52.33
N THR A 57 -11.27 -18.67 53.13
CA THR A 57 -10.88 -17.34 52.64
C THR A 57 -9.64 -17.41 51.75
N GLY A 58 -8.65 -18.19 52.16
CA GLY A 58 -7.45 -18.40 51.33
C GLY A 58 -7.76 -19.08 49.99
N GLU A 59 -8.65 -20.09 50.01
CA GLU A 59 -9.12 -20.76 48.78
C GLU A 59 -9.87 -19.81 47.85
N ALA A 60 -10.77 -18.98 48.41
CA ALA A 60 -11.51 -17.99 47.63
C ALA A 60 -10.60 -16.94 46.98
N LEU A 61 -9.58 -16.45 47.71
CA LEU A 61 -8.60 -15.49 47.20
C LEU A 61 -7.71 -16.11 46.12
N LYS A 62 -7.33 -17.38 46.30
CA LYS A 62 -6.58 -18.10 45.27
C LYS A 62 -7.39 -18.26 43.99
N ALA A 63 -8.65 -18.70 44.10
CA ALA A 63 -9.54 -18.82 42.96
C ALA A 63 -9.77 -17.48 42.27
N TRP A 64 -9.90 -16.38 43.00
CA TRP A 64 -10.00 -15.03 42.45
C TRP A 64 -8.71 -14.63 41.70
N ALA A 65 -7.54 -14.91 42.26
CA ALA A 65 -6.27 -14.61 41.62
C ALA A 65 -6.09 -15.39 40.31
N ASP A 66 -6.37 -16.72 40.32
CA ASP A 66 -6.31 -17.58 39.14
C ASP A 66 -7.25 -17.05 38.04
N ASN A 67 -8.49 -16.70 38.37
CA ASN A 67 -9.44 -16.10 37.43
C ASN A 67 -8.95 -14.76 36.90
N THR A 68 -8.34 -13.93 37.71
CA THR A 68 -7.84 -12.61 37.34
C THR A 68 -6.65 -12.75 36.40
N VAL A 69 -5.71 -13.64 36.69
CA VAL A 69 -4.57 -13.95 35.78
C VAL A 69 -5.08 -14.44 34.41
N ALA A 70 -5.99 -15.43 34.43
CA ALA A 70 -6.55 -15.97 33.19
C ALA A 70 -7.22 -14.89 32.32
N ARG A 71 -7.95 -13.95 32.95
CA ARG A 71 -8.55 -12.81 32.22
C ARG A 71 -7.52 -11.83 31.68
N LEU A 72 -6.45 -11.55 32.41
CA LEU A 72 -5.37 -10.67 31.97
C LEU A 72 -4.61 -11.31 30.82
N GLU A 73 -4.29 -12.60 30.89
CA GLU A 73 -3.65 -13.36 29.82
C GLU A 73 -4.50 -13.40 28.55
N ALA A 74 -5.81 -13.64 28.69
CA ALA A 74 -6.73 -13.60 27.55
C ALA A 74 -6.77 -12.23 26.88
N LYS A 75 -6.84 -11.14 27.65
CA LYS A 75 -6.80 -9.76 27.14
C LYS A 75 -5.46 -9.43 26.49
N ARG A 76 -4.34 -9.85 27.10
CA ARG A 76 -3.00 -9.70 26.54
C ARG A 76 -2.88 -10.40 25.19
N SER A 77 -3.33 -11.66 25.12
CA SER A 77 -3.34 -12.45 23.89
C SER A 77 -4.19 -11.80 22.79
N TYR A 78 -5.38 -11.32 23.13
CA TYR A 78 -6.24 -10.56 22.20
C TYR A 78 -5.54 -9.30 21.67
N TYR A 79 -4.92 -8.53 22.56
CA TYR A 79 -4.18 -7.31 22.19
C TYR A 79 -2.99 -7.62 21.28
N MET A 80 -2.21 -8.67 21.58
CA MET A 80 -1.10 -9.12 20.73
C MET A 80 -1.58 -9.57 19.35
N GLY A 81 -2.73 -10.23 19.25
CA GLY A 81 -3.36 -10.57 17.98
C GLY A 81 -3.71 -9.33 17.16
N GLY A 82 -4.16 -8.26 17.80
CA GLY A 82 -4.39 -6.95 17.16
C GLY A 82 -3.10 -6.33 16.64
N ILE A 83 -2.02 -6.35 17.43
CA ILE A 83 -0.69 -5.85 17.00
C ILE A 83 -0.18 -6.62 15.80
N ALA A 84 -0.26 -7.95 15.81
CA ALA A 84 0.21 -8.79 14.71
C ALA A 84 -0.49 -8.42 13.38
N ARG A 85 -1.80 -8.15 13.42
CA ARG A 85 -2.55 -7.68 12.25
C ARG A 85 -2.16 -6.29 11.80
N TYR A 86 -1.95 -5.39 12.76
CA TYR A 86 -1.45 -4.04 12.45
C TYR A 86 -0.10 -4.09 11.74
N VAL A 87 0.84 -4.91 12.24
CA VAL A 87 2.14 -5.13 11.59
C VAL A 87 1.97 -5.70 10.19
N ALA A 88 1.09 -6.70 10.02
CA ALA A 88 0.79 -7.29 8.71
C ALA A 88 0.18 -6.25 7.76
N ALA A 89 -0.75 -5.42 8.23
CA ALA A 89 -1.32 -4.32 7.42
C ALA A 89 -0.25 -3.31 6.98
N ARG A 90 0.66 -2.93 7.88
CA ARG A 90 1.81 -2.07 7.52
C ARG A 90 2.70 -2.70 6.44
N GLN A 91 2.93 -4.01 6.51
CA GLN A 91 3.72 -4.72 5.50
C GLN A 91 3.02 -4.71 4.13
N VAL A 92 1.71 -4.95 4.09
CA VAL A 92 0.90 -4.88 2.85
C VAL A 92 0.97 -3.47 2.25
N ILE A 93 0.80 -2.43 3.06
CA ILE A 93 0.90 -1.02 2.65
C ILE A 93 2.30 -0.69 2.14
N ALA A 94 3.35 -1.10 2.86
CA ALA A 94 4.74 -0.83 2.49
C ALA A 94 5.10 -1.54 1.16
N GLN A 95 4.65 -2.78 0.97
CA GLN A 95 4.88 -3.52 -0.27
C GLN A 95 4.17 -2.84 -1.45
N ALA A 96 2.90 -2.48 -1.31
CA ALA A 96 2.16 -1.78 -2.35
C ALA A 96 2.80 -0.43 -2.71
N ALA A 97 3.29 0.33 -1.72
CA ALA A 97 4.01 1.58 -1.96
C ALA A 97 5.36 1.36 -2.66
N ALA A 98 6.08 0.29 -2.32
CA ALA A 98 7.32 -0.07 -2.99
C ALA A 98 7.08 -0.48 -4.46
N ASP A 99 6.03 -1.25 -4.73
CA ASP A 99 5.65 -1.64 -6.08
C ASP A 99 5.21 -0.44 -6.91
N ALA A 100 4.45 0.49 -6.32
CA ALA A 100 4.06 1.75 -6.97
C ALA A 100 5.27 2.58 -7.43
N ARG A 101 6.32 2.68 -6.60
CA ARG A 101 7.54 3.43 -6.95
C ARG A 101 8.36 2.80 -8.07
N ARG A 102 8.13 1.53 -8.38
CA ARG A 102 8.76 0.84 -9.51
C ARG A 102 8.08 1.15 -10.85
N LEU A 103 6.87 1.72 -10.83
CA LEU A 103 6.18 2.14 -12.03
C LEU A 103 6.94 3.29 -12.67
N SER A 104 7.17 3.19 -13.98
CA SER A 104 7.89 4.24 -14.72
C SER A 104 7.12 5.57 -14.69
N PRO A 105 7.75 6.68 -14.27
CA PRO A 105 7.14 8.01 -14.34
C PRO A 105 6.98 8.50 -15.80
N THR A 106 7.79 7.98 -16.72
CA THR A 106 7.79 8.34 -18.14
C THR A 106 7.23 7.19 -18.97
N LEU A 107 6.38 7.51 -19.95
CA LEU A 107 5.81 6.53 -20.89
C LEU A 107 6.76 6.19 -22.03
N ILE A 108 7.55 7.18 -22.45
CA ILE A 108 8.55 7.07 -23.50
C ILE A 108 9.83 7.76 -23.04
N ASP A 109 10.96 7.31 -23.55
CA ASP A 109 12.23 7.96 -23.27
C ASP A 109 12.30 9.40 -23.84
N SER A 110 13.16 10.22 -23.26
CA SER A 110 13.28 11.65 -23.61
C SER A 110 13.68 11.87 -25.09
N LYS A 111 14.44 10.94 -25.68
CA LYS A 111 14.86 11.03 -27.07
C LYS A 111 13.70 10.77 -28.03
N THR A 112 12.89 9.76 -27.73
CA THR A 112 11.68 9.43 -28.51
C THR A 112 10.64 10.54 -28.36
N ALA A 113 10.48 11.12 -27.16
CA ALA A 113 9.62 12.29 -26.94
C ALA A 113 10.07 13.49 -27.77
N ALA A 114 11.37 13.81 -27.77
CA ALA A 114 11.93 14.91 -28.56
C ALA A 114 11.74 14.68 -30.07
N MET A 115 11.90 13.46 -30.58
CA MET A 115 11.63 13.12 -31.99
C MET A 115 10.16 13.32 -32.33
N ARG A 116 9.21 12.91 -31.49
CA ARG A 116 7.78 13.15 -31.67
C ARG A 116 7.46 14.64 -31.75
N ASP A 117 7.99 15.41 -30.78
CA ASP A 117 7.69 16.83 -30.68
C ASP A 117 8.31 17.60 -31.87
N ALA A 118 9.52 17.24 -32.30
CA ALA A 118 10.12 17.76 -33.54
C ALA A 118 9.26 17.43 -34.77
N ALA A 119 8.75 16.22 -34.92
CA ALA A 119 7.86 15.82 -35.97
C ALA A 119 6.57 16.66 -36.01
N LYS A 120 5.95 16.91 -34.82
CA LYS A 120 4.74 17.74 -34.69
C LYS A 120 4.97 19.21 -35.11
N VAL A 121 6.16 19.75 -34.85
CA VAL A 121 6.53 21.13 -35.20
C VAL A 121 6.79 21.26 -36.71
N VAL A 122 7.43 20.27 -37.33
CA VAL A 122 7.81 20.30 -38.75
C VAL A 122 6.60 20.07 -39.65
N LEU A 123 5.64 19.24 -39.30
CA LEU A 123 4.46 18.91 -40.09
C LEU A 123 3.63 20.13 -40.53
N PRO A 124 3.35 21.15 -39.70
CA PRO A 124 2.61 22.34 -40.11
C PRO A 124 3.37 23.26 -41.07
N TYR A 125 4.71 23.17 -41.07
CA TYR A 125 5.60 24.03 -41.84
C TYR A 125 6.14 23.37 -43.10
N THR A 126 5.84 22.09 -43.37
CA THR A 126 6.12 21.48 -44.67
C THR A 126 5.15 22.07 -45.68
N PRO A 127 5.60 23.07 -46.50
CA PRO A 127 4.71 23.63 -47.50
C PRO A 127 4.29 22.51 -48.45
N ALA A 128 3.09 22.63 -48.95
CA ALA A 128 2.59 21.80 -50.04
C ALA A 128 3.40 22.05 -51.33
N ILE A 129 4.73 21.93 -51.27
CA ILE A 129 5.66 21.99 -52.39
C ILE A 129 5.64 20.62 -53.06
N GLY A 130 4.58 20.35 -53.76
CA GLY A 130 4.48 19.07 -54.42
C GLY A 130 3.23 18.84 -55.22
N ILE A 131 2.50 19.91 -55.56
CA ILE A 131 1.29 19.78 -56.39
C ILE A 131 1.62 19.98 -57.88
N VAL A 132 2.85 19.94 -58.29
CA VAL A 132 3.17 19.93 -59.73
C VAL A 132 4.12 18.79 -60.05
N ALA A 133 3.58 17.78 -60.70
CA ALA A 133 4.25 16.69 -61.39
C ALA A 133 5.00 15.66 -60.47
N GLY A 134 4.36 14.58 -60.19
CA GLY A 134 5.04 13.37 -59.73
C GLY A 134 5.45 13.39 -58.26
N VAL A 135 5.45 12.25 -57.65
CA VAL A 135 5.80 12.02 -56.23
C VAL A 135 7.07 12.79 -55.84
N GLY A 136 6.90 14.01 -55.34
CA GLY A 136 8.01 14.85 -54.92
C GLY A 136 8.51 14.46 -53.51
N PRO A 137 9.80 14.73 -53.17
CA PRO A 137 10.41 14.34 -51.91
C PRO A 137 9.68 14.86 -50.65
N GLY A 138 8.91 15.95 -50.79
CA GLY A 138 8.12 16.50 -49.69
C GLY A 138 6.93 15.61 -49.24
N LEU A 139 6.28 14.91 -50.17
CA LEU A 139 5.15 14.04 -49.87
C LEU A 139 5.60 12.77 -49.14
N VAL A 140 6.75 12.23 -49.51
CA VAL A 140 7.36 11.07 -48.85
C VAL A 140 7.82 11.45 -47.45
N ALA A 141 8.47 12.61 -47.30
CA ALA A 141 8.90 13.10 -45.97
C ALA A 141 7.72 13.33 -45.02
N ASN A 142 6.63 13.94 -45.53
CA ASN A 142 5.44 14.21 -44.70
C ASN A 142 4.72 12.92 -44.30
N THR A 143 4.64 11.93 -45.23
CA THR A 143 4.06 10.61 -44.92
C THR A 143 4.91 9.85 -43.92
N VAL A 144 6.23 9.86 -44.02
CA VAL A 144 7.15 9.21 -43.10
C VAL A 144 7.08 9.87 -41.70
N LEU A 145 7.05 11.21 -41.64
CA LEU A 145 6.95 11.94 -40.36
C LEU A 145 5.60 11.72 -39.68
N SER A 146 4.48 11.74 -40.44
CA SER A 146 3.16 11.47 -39.90
C SER A 146 3.01 10.02 -39.38
N THR A 147 3.55 9.07 -40.16
CA THR A 147 3.59 7.65 -39.74
C THR A 147 4.45 7.44 -38.50
N GLY A 148 5.61 8.12 -38.42
CA GLY A 148 6.49 8.08 -37.27
C GLY A 148 5.84 8.67 -36.02
N ALA A 149 5.16 9.82 -36.12
CA ALA A 149 4.44 10.43 -35.04
C ALA A 149 3.27 9.55 -34.55
N ALA A 150 2.49 8.98 -35.47
CA ALA A 150 1.41 8.05 -35.14
C ALA A 150 1.92 6.76 -34.48
N TYR A 151 3.07 6.25 -34.90
CA TYR A 151 3.72 5.11 -34.26
C TYR A 151 4.13 5.41 -32.82
N VAL A 152 4.77 6.56 -32.58
CA VAL A 152 5.18 6.97 -31.24
C VAL A 152 3.98 7.21 -30.32
N ASP A 153 2.90 7.84 -30.82
CA ASP A 153 1.66 8.02 -30.07
C ASP A 153 1.01 6.66 -29.74
N GLY A 154 1.10 5.67 -30.62
CA GLY A 154 0.66 4.29 -30.37
C GLY A 154 1.48 3.59 -29.27
N VAL A 155 2.79 3.74 -29.31
CA VAL A 155 3.70 3.20 -28.27
C VAL A 155 3.44 3.87 -26.91
N GLU A 156 3.23 5.19 -26.89
CA GLU A 156 2.88 5.93 -25.68
C GLU A 156 1.54 5.45 -25.10
N ALA A 157 0.53 5.26 -25.93
CA ALA A 157 -0.77 4.75 -25.52
C ALA A 157 -0.68 3.33 -24.96
N GLN A 158 0.09 2.46 -25.59
CA GLN A 158 0.32 1.09 -25.10
C GLN A 158 1.09 1.09 -23.77
N ALA A 159 2.16 1.88 -23.66
CA ALA A 159 2.92 2.00 -22.41
C ALA A 159 2.05 2.54 -21.27
N ASN A 160 1.17 3.51 -21.56
CA ASN A 160 0.20 4.00 -20.60
C ASN A 160 -0.80 2.93 -20.17
N ALA A 161 -1.35 2.15 -21.11
CA ALA A 161 -2.27 1.07 -20.79
C ALA A 161 -1.63 0.02 -19.87
N MET A 162 -0.37 -0.36 -20.13
CA MET A 162 0.39 -1.28 -19.30
C MET A 162 0.64 -0.71 -17.90
N ARG A 163 0.97 0.57 -17.80
CA ARG A 163 1.18 1.26 -16.52
C ARG A 163 -0.11 1.36 -15.71
N GLU A 164 -1.23 1.69 -16.34
CA GLU A 164 -2.56 1.73 -15.72
C GLU A 164 -3.00 0.34 -15.22
N ALA A 165 -2.77 -0.71 -16.02
CA ALA A 165 -3.06 -2.09 -15.59
C ALA A 165 -2.21 -2.49 -14.38
N ALA A 166 -0.91 -2.20 -14.38
CA ALA A 166 -0.04 -2.47 -13.25
C ALA A 166 -0.44 -1.67 -11.99
N ALA A 167 -0.82 -0.41 -12.14
CA ALA A 167 -1.32 0.43 -11.04
C ALA A 167 -2.63 -0.13 -10.46
N THR A 168 -3.54 -0.59 -11.32
CA THR A 168 -4.79 -1.25 -10.91
C THR A 168 -4.51 -2.51 -10.11
N GLU A 169 -3.62 -3.37 -10.58
CA GLU A 169 -3.23 -4.61 -9.89
C GLU A 169 -2.63 -4.34 -8.51
N ILE A 170 -1.81 -3.30 -8.36
CA ILE A 170 -1.25 -2.90 -7.06
C ILE A 170 -2.37 -2.51 -6.10
N LEU A 171 -3.35 -1.71 -6.55
CA LEU A 171 -4.48 -1.27 -5.72
C LEU A 171 -5.42 -2.43 -5.37
N GLU A 172 -5.65 -3.37 -6.27
CA GLU A 172 -6.46 -4.56 -6.02
C GLU A 172 -5.78 -5.48 -5.00
N ARG A 173 -4.48 -5.74 -5.12
CA ARG A 173 -3.70 -6.51 -4.12
C ARG A 173 -3.69 -5.82 -2.76
N LEU A 174 -3.55 -4.51 -2.71
CA LEU A 174 -3.63 -3.73 -1.47
C LEU A 174 -4.99 -3.91 -0.80
N ASN A 175 -6.09 -3.71 -1.56
CA ASN A 175 -7.44 -3.85 -1.03
C ASN A 175 -7.73 -5.29 -0.58
N GLY A 176 -7.31 -6.29 -1.35
CA GLY A 176 -7.45 -7.70 -1.00
C GLY A 176 -6.76 -8.03 0.33
N GLY A 177 -5.49 -7.66 0.46
CA GLY A 177 -4.72 -7.91 1.67
C GLY A 177 -5.28 -7.19 2.90
N LEU A 178 -5.74 -5.95 2.78
CA LEU A 178 -6.37 -5.22 3.88
C LEU A 178 -7.74 -5.81 4.26
N ASN A 179 -8.53 -6.26 3.28
CA ASN A 179 -9.83 -6.90 3.53
C ASN A 179 -9.68 -8.24 4.25
N GLU A 180 -8.70 -9.08 3.87
CA GLU A 180 -8.39 -10.34 4.57
C GLU A 180 -8.03 -10.09 6.04
N LEU A 181 -7.20 -9.07 6.31
CA LEU A 181 -6.82 -8.70 7.67
C LEU A 181 -8.01 -8.16 8.47
N SER A 182 -8.91 -7.40 7.84
CA SER A 182 -10.12 -6.85 8.49
C SER A 182 -11.16 -7.92 8.80
N ALA A 183 -11.36 -8.90 7.92
CA ALA A 183 -12.29 -10.01 8.14
C ALA A 183 -11.92 -10.81 9.40
N GLY A 184 -10.62 -10.98 9.68
CA GLY A 184 -10.15 -11.61 10.92
C GLY A 184 -10.42 -10.79 12.18
N VAL A 185 -10.71 -9.49 12.11
CA VAL A 185 -11.10 -8.66 13.27
C VAL A 185 -12.53 -8.97 13.71
N ASN A 186 -13.44 -9.14 12.75
CA ASN A 186 -14.86 -9.39 13.03
C ASN A 186 -15.11 -10.74 13.71
N THR A 187 -14.30 -11.76 13.43
CA THR A 187 -14.42 -13.08 14.08
C THR A 187 -13.97 -13.07 15.54
N LEU A 188 -13.04 -12.19 15.93
CA LEU A 188 -12.58 -12.10 17.32
C LEU A 188 -13.49 -11.27 18.22
N THR A 189 -14.18 -10.27 17.67
CA THR A 189 -15.18 -9.50 18.42
C THR A 189 -16.40 -10.34 18.77
N GLN A 190 -16.73 -11.37 17.97
CA GLN A 190 -17.84 -12.28 18.27
C GLN A 190 -17.50 -13.37 19.29
N THR A 191 -16.22 -13.75 19.45
CA THR A 191 -15.80 -14.80 20.41
C THR A 191 -15.31 -14.26 21.76
N GLY A 192 -15.16 -12.95 21.92
CA GLY A 192 -14.53 -12.32 23.09
C GLY A 192 -15.46 -11.63 24.09
N ILE A 193 -16.79 -11.67 23.87
CA ILE A 193 -17.78 -11.03 24.77
C ILE A 193 -18.91 -12.03 25.05
N SER A 194 -18.67 -12.97 25.93
CA SER A 194 -19.67 -13.72 26.72
C SER A 194 -19.14 -13.91 28.12
#